data_d204439caca94c6847971c672347a798
#
_entry.id   d204439caca94c6847971c672347a798
#
_cell.length_a   1.000
_cell.length_b   1.000
_cell.length_c   1.000
_cell.angle_alpha   90.00
_cell.angle_beta   90.00
_cell.angle_gamma   90.00
#
_symmetry.space_group_name_H-M   'P 1'
#
loop_
_entity.id
_entity.type
_entity.pdbx_description
1 polymer ?
#
loop_
_entity_poly.entity_id
_entity_poly.type
_entity_poly.pdbx_seq_one_letter_code
_entity_poly.pdbx_strand_id
1 'polypeptide(L)'
;MADEEGASPRELILEACRRNNTSLLEETIADLESTAAKAKKKPTEHVAETLNKAFDGVGNGCLHIAATYGSYEVLDVLLDQEGLEIDELDHLEKDTPLHKAVRYVNSLDKSDWATAGHPIVEILLDAGCDPRIRNKAKLKSVELVDPRNTELRSILQKGEYAMTAGGDVVEEDDDGPTGSASDSE
;
A
#
# COMPACT_ATOMS: atom_id res chain seq x y z
N MET A 1 -41.43 1.59 -9.71
CA MET A 1 -40.33 2.19 -8.97
C MET A 1 -39.08 2.01 -9.81
N ALA A 2 -38.64 3.07 -10.43
CA ALA A 2 -37.36 3.06 -11.12
C ALA A 2 -36.29 3.07 -10.03
N ASP A 3 -35.60 1.95 -9.85
CA ASP A 3 -34.34 1.93 -9.16
C ASP A 3 -33.42 2.83 -9.96
N GLU A 4 -33.11 4.00 -9.43
CA GLU A 4 -31.97 4.76 -9.89
C GLU A 4 -30.73 3.93 -9.57
N GLU A 5 -30.42 3.00 -10.46
CA GLU A 5 -29.16 2.25 -10.43
C GLU A 5 -28.02 3.22 -10.81
N GLY A 6 -27.71 4.13 -9.90
CA GLY A 6 -26.43 4.82 -9.91
C GLY A 6 -25.34 3.81 -9.65
N ALA A 7 -24.12 4.06 -10.12
CA ALA A 7 -22.97 3.21 -9.85
C ALA A 7 -22.82 3.00 -8.33
N SER A 8 -22.53 1.78 -7.92
CA SER A 8 -22.32 1.45 -6.50
C SER A 8 -21.05 2.15 -5.96
N PRO A 9 -20.95 2.43 -4.66
CA PRO A 9 -19.75 2.99 -4.07
C PRO A 9 -18.46 2.22 -4.45
N ARG A 10 -18.56 0.90 -4.53
CA ARG A 10 -17.47 0.04 -5.00
C ARG A 10 -17.05 0.40 -6.43
N GLU A 11 -17.97 0.52 -7.34
CA GLU A 11 -17.68 0.86 -8.75
C GLU A 11 -17.09 2.27 -8.88
N LEU A 12 -17.61 3.24 -8.13
CA LEU A 12 -17.08 4.60 -8.11
C LEU A 12 -15.64 4.65 -7.56
N ILE A 13 -15.34 3.92 -6.49
CA ILE A 13 -14.00 3.79 -5.92
C ILE A 13 -13.02 3.20 -6.96
N LEU A 14 -13.40 2.08 -7.58
CA LEU A 14 -12.53 1.41 -8.56
C LEU A 14 -12.32 2.27 -9.81
N GLU A 15 -13.32 3.02 -10.24
CA GLU A 15 -13.21 3.95 -11.36
C GLU A 15 -12.32 5.15 -11.03
N ALA A 16 -12.45 5.70 -9.82
CA ALA A 16 -11.55 6.74 -9.32
C ALA A 16 -10.09 6.27 -9.33
N CYS A 17 -9.84 5.03 -8.89
CA CYS A 17 -8.50 4.42 -8.91
C CYS A 17 -7.94 4.26 -10.32
N ARG A 18 -8.76 3.89 -11.30
CA ARG A 18 -8.33 3.73 -12.70
C ARG A 18 -7.99 5.05 -13.37
N ARG A 19 -8.71 6.11 -13.02
CA ARG A 19 -8.62 7.42 -13.68
C ARG A 19 -7.83 8.46 -12.90
N ASN A 20 -7.27 8.09 -11.77
CA ASN A 20 -6.64 9.04 -10.85
C ASN A 20 -7.55 10.22 -10.51
N ASN A 21 -8.85 9.95 -10.29
CA ASN A 21 -9.85 10.96 -10.03
C ASN A 21 -10.11 11.11 -8.53
N THR A 22 -9.36 12.00 -7.88
CA THR A 22 -9.48 12.28 -6.45
C THR A 22 -10.85 12.84 -6.08
N SER A 23 -11.40 13.74 -6.89
CA SER A 23 -12.71 14.34 -6.62
C SER A 23 -13.81 13.27 -6.53
N LEU A 24 -13.83 12.32 -7.46
CA LEU A 24 -14.77 11.21 -7.42
C LEU A 24 -14.58 10.33 -6.18
N LEU A 25 -13.34 10.08 -5.79
CA LEU A 25 -13.03 9.29 -4.59
C LEU A 25 -13.49 10.01 -3.31
N GLU A 26 -13.13 11.28 -3.18
CA GLU A 26 -13.49 12.11 -2.02
C GLU A 26 -15.00 12.28 -1.86
N GLU A 27 -15.72 12.52 -2.96
CA GLU A 27 -17.20 12.56 -2.97
C GLU A 27 -17.79 11.23 -2.51
N THR A 28 -17.26 10.10 -3.02
CA THR A 28 -17.72 8.77 -2.62
C THR A 28 -17.46 8.49 -1.15
N ILE A 29 -16.29 8.87 -0.63
CA ILE A 29 -15.95 8.74 0.80
C ILE A 29 -16.91 9.58 1.65
N ALA A 30 -17.16 10.83 1.28
CA ALA A 30 -18.08 11.72 2.01
C ALA A 30 -19.53 11.16 2.03
N ASP A 31 -19.96 10.57 0.94
CA ASP A 31 -21.29 9.90 0.89
C ASP A 31 -21.34 8.66 1.80
N LEU A 32 -20.26 7.87 1.86
CA LEU A 32 -20.16 6.74 2.78
C LEU A 32 -20.20 7.18 4.24
N GLU A 33 -19.47 8.25 4.59
CA GLU A 33 -19.48 8.84 5.93
C GLU A 33 -20.87 9.34 6.33
N SER A 34 -21.56 10.05 5.41
CA SER A 34 -22.92 10.54 5.61
C SER A 34 -23.90 9.39 5.83
N THR A 35 -23.77 8.33 5.05
CA THR A 35 -24.62 7.13 5.15
C THR A 35 -24.40 6.40 6.47
N ALA A 36 -23.14 6.26 6.88
CA ALA A 36 -22.76 5.65 8.17
C ALA A 36 -23.32 6.45 9.35
N ALA A 37 -23.22 7.77 9.31
CA ALA A 37 -23.74 8.66 10.34
C ALA A 37 -25.28 8.53 10.50
N LYS A 38 -26.01 8.45 9.38
CA LYS A 38 -27.47 8.20 9.37
C LYS A 38 -27.82 6.83 9.97
N ALA A 39 -26.98 5.83 9.71
CA ALA A 39 -27.13 4.47 10.24
C ALA A 39 -26.59 4.30 11.69
N LYS A 40 -26.09 5.37 12.32
CA LYS A 40 -25.44 5.34 13.65
C LYS A 40 -24.25 4.39 13.72
N LYS A 41 -23.53 4.23 12.63
CA LYS A 41 -22.26 3.53 12.54
C LYS A 41 -21.10 4.53 12.64
N LYS A 42 -19.91 4.06 12.98
CA LYS A 42 -18.70 4.90 12.92
C LYS A 42 -18.34 5.15 11.45
N PRO A 43 -18.23 6.40 11.00
CA PRO A 43 -17.94 6.71 9.61
C PRO A 43 -16.62 6.12 9.12
N THR A 44 -15.53 6.26 9.89
CA THR A 44 -14.20 5.74 9.53
C THR A 44 -14.17 4.24 9.35
N GLU A 45 -14.82 3.48 10.25
CA GLU A 45 -14.93 2.02 10.14
C GLU A 45 -15.73 1.60 8.88
N HIS A 46 -16.79 2.32 8.57
CA HIS A 46 -17.62 2.02 7.40
C HIS A 46 -16.89 2.31 6.09
N VAL A 47 -16.14 3.41 6.04
CA VAL A 47 -15.29 3.75 4.89
C VAL A 47 -14.21 2.68 4.70
N ALA A 48 -13.46 2.35 5.75
CA ALA A 48 -12.43 1.31 5.70
C ALA A 48 -12.97 -0.05 5.24
N GLU A 49 -14.11 -0.47 5.81
CA GLU A 49 -14.78 -1.72 5.42
C GLU A 49 -15.16 -1.72 3.93
N THR A 50 -15.66 -0.61 3.42
CA THR A 50 -16.05 -0.49 2.01
C THR A 50 -14.84 -0.51 1.08
N LEU A 51 -13.77 0.21 1.43
CA LEU A 51 -12.52 0.24 0.68
C LEU A 51 -11.84 -1.13 0.66
N ASN A 52 -11.73 -1.80 1.81
CA ASN A 52 -11.12 -3.12 1.93
C ASN A 52 -11.91 -4.23 1.21
N LYS A 53 -13.20 -4.01 0.94
CA LYS A 53 -14.05 -4.93 0.16
C LYS A 53 -14.22 -4.52 -1.31
N ALA A 54 -13.62 -3.42 -1.74
CA ALA A 54 -13.73 -2.92 -3.11
C ALA A 54 -12.77 -3.66 -4.04
N PHE A 55 -13.19 -4.82 -4.54
CA PHE A 55 -12.48 -5.61 -5.55
C PHE A 55 -13.10 -5.48 -6.93
N ASP A 56 -12.29 -5.52 -7.97
CA ASP A 56 -12.76 -5.65 -9.34
C ASP A 56 -13.18 -7.10 -9.66
N GLY A 57 -13.62 -7.34 -10.90
CA GLY A 57 -14.08 -8.66 -11.34
C GLY A 57 -13.01 -9.76 -11.36
N VAL A 58 -11.71 -9.40 -11.28
CA VAL A 58 -10.59 -10.33 -11.25
C VAL A 58 -9.90 -10.41 -9.89
N GLY A 59 -10.40 -9.66 -8.92
CA GLY A 59 -9.94 -9.71 -7.53
C GLY A 59 -8.79 -8.77 -7.18
N ASN A 60 -8.64 -7.67 -7.91
CA ASN A 60 -7.76 -6.57 -7.52
C ASN A 60 -8.52 -5.59 -6.61
N GLY A 61 -7.97 -5.28 -5.45
CA GLY A 61 -8.48 -4.24 -4.56
C GLY A 61 -8.17 -2.82 -5.05
N CYS A 62 -8.72 -1.82 -4.38
CA CYS A 62 -8.57 -0.41 -4.77
C CYS A 62 -7.09 0.02 -4.86
N LEU A 63 -6.24 -0.34 -3.90
CA LEU A 63 -4.80 -0.04 -3.92
C LEU A 63 -4.06 -0.75 -5.07
N HIS A 64 -4.43 -2.00 -5.39
CA HIS A 64 -3.86 -2.72 -6.54
C HIS A 64 -4.13 -1.98 -7.85
N ILE A 65 -5.38 -1.53 -8.04
CA ILE A 65 -5.79 -0.81 -9.24
C ILE A 65 -5.09 0.54 -9.32
N ALA A 66 -5.08 1.32 -8.24
CA ALA A 66 -4.41 2.61 -8.22
C ALA A 66 -2.90 2.47 -8.51
N ALA A 67 -2.23 1.46 -7.96
CA ALA A 67 -0.82 1.17 -8.23
C ALA A 67 -0.59 0.72 -9.68
N THR A 68 -1.48 -0.11 -10.24
CA THR A 68 -1.38 -0.60 -11.64
C THR A 68 -1.50 0.53 -12.66
N TYR A 69 -2.33 1.53 -12.37
CA TYR A 69 -2.54 2.68 -13.26
C TYR A 69 -1.66 3.90 -12.94
N GLY A 70 -0.82 3.82 -11.91
CA GLY A 70 0.05 4.92 -11.51
C GLY A 70 -0.73 6.12 -10.97
N SER A 71 -1.85 5.87 -10.32
CA SER A 71 -2.77 6.89 -9.80
C SER A 71 -2.28 7.46 -8.48
N TYR A 72 -1.22 8.28 -8.54
CA TYR A 72 -0.50 8.79 -7.37
C TYR A 72 -1.41 9.56 -6.41
N GLU A 73 -2.19 10.53 -6.93
CA GLU A 73 -3.03 11.40 -6.11
C GLU A 73 -4.16 10.60 -5.44
N VAL A 74 -4.69 9.58 -6.13
CA VAL A 74 -5.68 8.67 -5.54
C VAL A 74 -5.05 7.76 -4.50
N LEU A 75 -3.81 7.28 -4.70
CA LEU A 75 -3.07 6.54 -3.68
C LEU A 75 -2.88 7.37 -2.42
N ASP A 76 -2.52 8.64 -2.55
CA ASP A 76 -2.36 9.57 -1.43
C ASP A 76 -3.64 9.67 -0.59
N VAL A 77 -4.79 9.90 -1.24
CA VAL A 77 -6.10 9.95 -0.58
C VAL A 77 -6.48 8.62 0.08
N LEU A 78 -6.22 7.49 -0.58
CA LEU A 78 -6.53 6.16 -0.03
C LEU A 78 -5.69 5.84 1.19
N LEU A 79 -4.38 6.09 1.12
CA LEU A 79 -3.44 5.75 2.19
C LEU A 79 -3.64 6.60 3.45
N ASP A 80 -4.28 7.76 3.34
CA ASP A 80 -4.72 8.57 4.47
C ASP A 80 -5.96 8.00 5.20
N GLN A 81 -6.65 7.00 4.63
CA GLN A 81 -7.83 6.43 5.25
C GLN A 81 -7.48 5.49 6.39
N GLU A 82 -7.96 5.83 7.59
CA GLU A 82 -7.77 4.99 8.78
C GLU A 82 -8.43 3.61 8.62
N GLY A 83 -7.68 2.55 8.89
CA GLY A 83 -8.17 1.17 8.83
C GLY A 83 -8.10 0.54 7.43
N LEU A 84 -7.49 1.20 6.45
CA LEU A 84 -7.23 0.60 5.14
C LEU A 84 -6.16 -0.49 5.24
N GLU A 85 -6.43 -1.67 4.66
CA GLU A 85 -5.47 -2.76 4.53
C GLU A 85 -4.52 -2.50 3.36
N ILE A 86 -3.24 -2.25 3.67
CA ILE A 86 -2.25 -1.78 2.68
C ILE A 86 -1.48 -2.92 2.00
N ASP A 87 -1.43 -4.09 2.61
CA ASP A 87 -0.68 -5.27 2.12
C ASP A 87 -1.61 -6.42 1.66
N GLU A 88 -2.83 -6.08 1.28
CA GLU A 88 -3.78 -7.07 0.78
C GLU A 88 -3.26 -7.78 -0.47
N LEU A 89 -3.59 -9.05 -0.61
CA LEU A 89 -3.19 -9.88 -1.75
C LEU A 89 -4.30 -9.95 -2.79
N ASP A 90 -3.99 -9.70 -4.05
CA ASP A 90 -4.94 -9.93 -5.13
C ASP A 90 -5.32 -11.43 -5.24
N HIS A 91 -6.44 -11.71 -5.90
CA HIS A 91 -6.96 -13.08 -5.93
C HIS A 91 -6.20 -14.00 -6.88
N LEU A 92 -5.59 -13.48 -7.95
CA LEU A 92 -4.96 -14.27 -9.00
C LEU A 92 -3.51 -14.63 -8.71
N GLU A 93 -2.67 -13.64 -8.55
CA GLU A 93 -1.22 -13.79 -8.42
C GLU A 93 -0.73 -13.67 -6.98
N LYS A 94 -1.64 -13.33 -6.05
CA LYS A 94 -1.28 -12.99 -4.68
C LYS A 94 -0.24 -11.85 -4.62
N ASP A 95 -0.33 -10.95 -5.59
CA ASP A 95 0.45 -9.72 -5.61
C ASP A 95 -0.08 -8.75 -4.54
N THR A 96 0.82 -8.05 -3.86
CA THR A 96 0.47 -6.87 -3.05
C THR A 96 0.36 -5.64 -3.95
N PRO A 97 -0.20 -4.51 -3.48
CA PRO A 97 -0.15 -3.23 -4.21
C PRO A 97 1.28 -2.85 -4.63
N LEU A 98 2.28 -3.17 -3.79
CA LEU A 98 3.69 -2.90 -4.10
C LEU A 98 4.22 -3.72 -5.30
N HIS A 99 3.80 -4.98 -5.47
CA HIS A 99 4.10 -5.77 -6.66
C HIS A 99 3.50 -5.11 -7.92
N LYS A 100 2.24 -4.64 -7.83
CA LYS A 100 1.57 -3.93 -8.94
C LYS A 100 2.29 -2.64 -9.29
N ALA A 101 2.74 -1.87 -8.29
CA ALA A 101 3.53 -0.66 -8.50
C ALA A 101 4.83 -0.95 -9.27
N VAL A 102 5.57 -2.00 -8.91
CA VAL A 102 6.79 -2.39 -9.64
C VAL A 102 6.46 -2.79 -11.08
N ARG A 103 5.38 -3.53 -11.32
CA ARG A 103 4.94 -3.87 -12.68
C ARG A 103 4.58 -2.64 -13.50
N TYR A 104 3.93 -1.65 -12.87
CA TYR A 104 3.65 -0.36 -13.50
C TYR A 104 4.94 0.35 -13.91
N VAL A 105 5.93 0.46 -13.00
CA VAL A 105 7.23 1.08 -13.32
C VAL A 105 7.91 0.37 -14.48
N ASN A 106 7.90 -0.96 -14.50
CA ASN A 106 8.49 -1.75 -15.58
C ASN A 106 7.80 -1.52 -16.94
N SER A 107 6.53 -1.07 -16.95
CA SER A 107 5.78 -0.75 -18.17
C SER A 107 6.07 0.63 -18.75
N LEU A 108 6.71 1.50 -17.96
CA LEU A 108 7.05 2.86 -18.37
C LEU A 108 8.34 2.89 -19.22
N ASP A 109 8.46 3.93 -20.02
CA ASP A 109 9.75 4.25 -20.66
C ASP A 109 10.76 4.65 -19.57
N LYS A 110 12.03 4.37 -19.85
CA LYS A 110 13.12 4.62 -18.89
C LYS A 110 13.19 6.09 -18.43
N SER A 111 12.83 7.03 -19.30
CA SER A 111 12.76 8.47 -18.99
C SER A 111 11.75 8.81 -17.89
N ASP A 112 10.72 7.98 -17.73
CA ASP A 112 9.59 8.24 -16.84
C ASP A 112 9.70 7.47 -15.52
N TRP A 113 10.70 6.60 -15.38
CA TRP A 113 10.89 5.82 -14.16
C TRP A 113 10.99 6.69 -12.91
N ALA A 114 11.84 7.73 -12.94
CA ALA A 114 12.09 8.59 -11.79
C ALA A 114 10.92 9.56 -11.51
N THR A 115 10.24 10.03 -12.55
CA THR A 115 9.22 11.09 -12.43
C THR A 115 7.81 10.56 -12.22
N ALA A 116 7.48 9.43 -12.83
CA ALA A 116 6.14 8.85 -12.75
C ALA A 116 6.12 7.49 -12.02
N GLY A 117 7.19 6.71 -12.10
CA GLY A 117 7.26 5.36 -11.58
C GLY A 117 7.67 5.26 -10.11
N HIS A 118 8.83 5.80 -9.77
CA HIS A 118 9.38 5.69 -8.41
C HIS A 118 8.45 6.28 -7.35
N PRO A 119 7.79 7.44 -7.56
CA PRO A 119 6.87 8.01 -6.57
C PRO A 119 5.74 7.05 -6.16
N ILE A 120 5.24 6.21 -7.09
CA ILE A 120 4.19 5.22 -6.78
C ILE A 120 4.70 4.17 -5.78
N VAL A 121 5.95 3.74 -5.92
CA VAL A 121 6.57 2.77 -5.01
C VAL A 121 6.91 3.43 -3.67
N GLU A 122 7.45 4.64 -3.71
CA GLU A 122 7.84 5.39 -2.52
C GLU A 122 6.64 5.69 -1.61
N ILE A 123 5.52 6.16 -2.16
CA ILE A 123 4.31 6.45 -1.35
C ILE A 123 3.77 5.19 -0.65
N LEU A 124 3.83 4.03 -1.29
CA LEU A 124 3.41 2.77 -0.69
C LEU A 124 4.37 2.33 0.43
N LEU A 125 5.67 2.49 0.24
CA LEU A 125 6.67 2.19 1.28
C LEU A 125 6.55 3.14 2.47
N ASP A 126 6.34 4.43 2.23
CA ASP A 126 6.14 5.45 3.26
C ASP A 126 4.88 5.20 4.08
N ALA A 127 3.84 4.64 3.46
CA ALA A 127 2.63 4.19 4.14
C ALA A 127 2.83 2.92 4.97
N GLY A 128 3.96 2.24 4.82
CA GLY A 128 4.32 1.04 5.59
C GLY A 128 4.04 -0.29 4.88
N CYS A 129 3.82 -0.30 3.55
CA CYS A 129 3.70 -1.56 2.80
C CYS A 129 4.96 -2.42 2.96
N ASP A 130 4.79 -3.71 3.22
CA ASP A 130 5.88 -4.63 3.47
C ASP A 130 6.49 -5.20 2.17
N PRO A 131 7.71 -4.78 1.78
CA PRO A 131 8.37 -5.26 0.56
C PRO A 131 8.86 -6.71 0.64
N ARG A 132 8.78 -7.34 1.82
CA ARG A 132 9.23 -8.73 2.05
C ARG A 132 8.18 -9.77 1.67
N ILE A 133 6.92 -9.34 1.50
CA ILE A 133 5.81 -10.23 1.14
C ILE A 133 6.08 -10.85 -0.23
N ARG A 134 5.83 -12.16 -0.34
CA ARG A 134 6.00 -12.92 -1.56
C ARG A 134 4.65 -13.22 -2.21
N ASN A 135 4.60 -13.08 -3.52
CA ASN A 135 3.41 -13.43 -4.30
C ASN A 135 3.29 -14.97 -4.51
N LYS A 136 2.33 -15.39 -5.30
CA LYS A 136 2.09 -16.81 -5.66
C LYS A 136 3.31 -17.48 -6.30
N ALA A 137 4.10 -16.75 -7.08
CA ALA A 137 5.34 -17.21 -7.67
C ALA A 137 6.53 -17.25 -6.69
N LYS A 138 6.29 -16.92 -5.40
CA LYS A 138 7.30 -16.81 -4.33
C LYS A 138 8.30 -15.67 -4.53
N LEU A 139 7.95 -14.65 -5.32
CA LEU A 139 8.77 -13.48 -5.61
C LEU A 139 8.36 -12.31 -4.71
N LYS A 140 9.35 -11.61 -4.17
CA LYS A 140 9.19 -10.28 -3.58
C LYS A 140 9.05 -9.23 -4.68
N SER A 141 8.51 -8.06 -4.36
CA SER A 141 8.42 -6.94 -5.31
C SER A 141 9.78 -6.55 -5.91
N VAL A 142 10.87 -6.56 -5.13
CA VAL A 142 12.23 -6.25 -5.61
C VAL A 142 12.75 -7.26 -6.66
N GLU A 143 12.28 -8.49 -6.63
CA GLU A 143 12.67 -9.54 -7.59
C GLU A 143 11.99 -9.37 -8.95
N LEU A 144 10.93 -8.54 -9.03
CA LEU A 144 10.24 -8.18 -10.27
C LEU A 144 10.84 -6.97 -10.99
N VAL A 145 11.74 -6.22 -10.35
CA VAL A 145 12.31 -4.98 -10.89
C VAL A 145 13.12 -5.26 -12.15
N ASP A 146 12.89 -4.48 -13.21
CA ASP A 146 13.71 -4.51 -14.42
C ASP A 146 15.20 -4.38 -14.04
N PRO A 147 16.07 -5.29 -14.47
CA PRO A 147 17.50 -5.27 -14.10
C PRO A 147 18.23 -3.95 -14.40
N ARG A 148 17.70 -3.17 -15.37
CA ARG A 148 18.25 -1.86 -15.73
C ARG A 148 17.85 -0.75 -14.77
N ASN A 149 16.80 -0.97 -13.95
CA ASN A 149 16.33 0.01 -12.98
C ASN A 149 16.97 -0.23 -11.59
N THR A 150 18.25 0.11 -11.49
CA THR A 150 19.03 -0.07 -10.26
C THR A 150 18.56 0.84 -9.13
N GLU A 151 18.00 2.00 -9.47
CA GLU A 151 17.48 2.97 -8.51
C GLU A 151 16.22 2.44 -7.82
N LEU A 152 15.25 1.92 -8.58
CA LEU A 152 14.07 1.28 -8.01
C LEU A 152 14.43 0.09 -7.10
N ARG A 153 15.41 -0.71 -7.52
CA ARG A 153 15.92 -1.81 -6.71
C ARG A 153 16.47 -1.28 -5.38
N SER A 154 17.23 -0.19 -5.40
CA SER A 154 17.78 0.44 -4.20
C SER A 154 16.67 0.99 -3.28
N ILE A 155 15.63 1.60 -3.83
CA ILE A 155 14.46 2.11 -3.08
C ILE A 155 13.81 0.95 -2.30
N LEU A 156 13.50 -0.15 -2.97
CA LEU A 156 12.86 -1.33 -2.34
C LEU A 156 13.76 -2.00 -1.30
N GLN A 157 15.07 -2.12 -1.56
CA GLN A 157 16.03 -2.67 -0.60
C GLN A 157 16.16 -1.81 0.66
N LYS A 158 16.13 -0.49 0.52
CA LYS A 158 16.10 0.42 1.67
C LYS A 158 14.81 0.26 2.48
N GLY A 159 13.66 0.11 1.81
CA GLY A 159 12.39 -0.16 2.48
C GLY A 159 12.42 -1.49 3.25
N GLU A 160 12.97 -2.55 2.66
CA GLU A 160 13.13 -3.86 3.31
C GLU A 160 14.06 -3.76 4.53
N TYR A 161 15.16 -3.05 4.40
CA TYR A 161 16.10 -2.83 5.50
C TYR A 161 15.48 -2.02 6.64
N ALA A 162 14.75 -0.95 6.34
CA ALA A 162 14.08 -0.12 7.34
C ALA A 162 13.09 -0.94 8.18
N MET A 163 12.32 -1.83 7.56
CA MET A 163 11.40 -2.72 8.27
C MET A 163 12.11 -3.77 9.11
N THR A 164 13.25 -4.27 8.66
CA THR A 164 14.04 -5.25 9.41
C THR A 164 14.73 -4.59 10.62
N ALA A 165 15.29 -3.39 10.44
CA ALA A 165 15.96 -2.65 11.50
C ALA A 165 14.99 -2.10 12.57
N GLY A 166 13.74 -1.76 12.18
CA GLY A 166 12.71 -1.31 13.12
C GLY A 166 12.12 -2.42 13.99
N GLY A 167 12.34 -3.70 13.65
CA GLY A 167 11.88 -4.86 14.42
C GLY A 167 12.87 -5.37 15.46
N ASP A 168 14.10 -4.87 15.47
CA ASP A 168 15.19 -5.36 16.32
C ASP A 168 15.66 -4.29 17.31
N VAL A 169 14.71 -3.66 18.03
CA VAL A 169 15.02 -3.01 19.30
C VAL A 169 14.83 -4.05 20.38
N VAL A 170 15.74 -5.02 20.44
CA VAL A 170 16.04 -5.70 21.70
C VAL A 170 16.80 -4.66 22.50
N GLU A 171 16.20 -4.16 23.57
CA GLU A 171 16.96 -3.52 24.63
C GLU A 171 17.95 -4.60 25.12
N GLU A 172 19.20 -4.54 24.66
CA GLU A 172 20.29 -5.19 25.36
C GLU A 172 20.44 -4.42 26.67
N ASP A 173 19.86 -4.97 27.74
CA ASP A 173 20.28 -4.65 29.09
C ASP A 173 21.78 -4.97 29.17
N ASP A 174 22.59 -3.94 29.13
CA ASP A 174 24.00 -3.96 29.39
C ASP A 174 24.20 -4.16 30.91
N ASP A 175 24.03 -5.41 31.36
CA ASP A 175 24.55 -5.85 32.64
C ASP A 175 26.04 -6.15 32.47
N GLY A 176 26.81 -5.08 32.49
CA GLY A 176 28.26 -5.15 32.57
C GLY A 176 28.69 -5.93 33.82
N PRO A 177 29.60 -6.91 33.70
CA PRO A 177 30.12 -7.62 34.85
C PRO A 177 30.99 -6.68 35.69
N THR A 178 30.53 -6.38 36.89
CA THR A 178 31.36 -5.79 37.95
C THR A 178 32.48 -6.75 38.31
N GLY A 179 33.63 -6.56 37.68
CA GLY A 179 34.85 -7.21 38.03
C GLY A 179 35.33 -6.76 39.41
N SER A 180 35.07 -7.58 40.42
CA SER A 180 35.68 -7.45 41.72
C SER A 180 37.14 -7.90 41.62
N ALA A 181 38.04 -6.95 41.56
CA ALA A 181 39.45 -7.22 41.82
C ALA A 181 39.65 -7.32 43.37
N SER A 182 39.88 -8.48 43.89
CA SER A 182 40.42 -8.62 45.22
C SER A 182 41.94 -8.72 45.11
N ASP A 183 42.52 -7.73 45.68
CA ASP A 183 43.91 -7.61 46.04
C ASP A 183 44.29 -8.58 47.14
N SER A 184 45.44 -9.21 47.08
CA SER A 184 46.18 -9.74 48.22
C SER A 184 47.66 -9.85 47.94
N GLU A 185 48.43 -9.02 48.64
CA GLU A 185 49.83 -9.09 49.06
C GLU A 185 50.88 -9.40 47.99
#